data_9f8620772a1e89521757277603135cd4
#
_entry.id   9f8620772a1e89521757277603135cd4
#
_cell.length_a   1.000
_cell.length_b   1.000
_cell.length_c   1.000
_cell.angle_alpha   90.00
_cell.angle_beta   90.00
_cell.angle_gamma   90.00
#
_symmetry.space_group_name_H-M   'P 1'
#
loop_
_entity.id
_entity.type
_entity.pdbx_description
1 polymer ?
#
loop_
_entity_poly.entity_id
_entity_poly.type
_entity_poly.pdbx_seq_one_letter_code
_entity_poly.pdbx_strand_id
1 'polypeptide(L)'
;HKAIRRQRQMCIRDSYYNGVTQKEAEDFYNAMKDPKDETPVSYGLNSRLVKENGKLEEKVWKVGGLYTQAIEKIVYWLKKAETVAENEAQKAVISKLIRFYETGNLKDFDEYAILWVKDLDSRIDFVNGFTESYGDPLGMKASWESLVNFKDIESTHRTEIISSNAQWFEDHSPVDKAFKKDEVKGVSAKVITAAILAGDLYPATAIGINLPNANWIRAHHGSKSVTIGNITDAYNKAAHGNGFNEEFVYSDAEIKLIDTYADLTDELHTDLHECLGHGSGKLLPGVDPDALKAYGSTIEEARADLFGLYY
;
A
#
# COMPACT_ATOMS: atom_id res chain seq x y z
N HIS A 1 -5.86 26.81 -9.09
CA HIS A 1 -6.33 26.43 -7.73
C HIS A 1 -7.86 26.33 -7.60
N LYS A 2 -8.67 27.21 -8.21
CA LYS A 2 -10.15 27.14 -8.16
C LYS A 2 -10.72 25.98 -9.00
N ALA A 3 -10.12 25.66 -10.14
CA ALA A 3 -10.53 24.54 -10.99
C ALA A 3 -10.27 23.19 -10.32
N ILE A 4 -9.10 23.01 -9.67
CA ILE A 4 -8.74 21.81 -8.92
C ILE A 4 -9.67 21.60 -7.72
N ARG A 5 -10.03 22.67 -6.99
CA ARG A 5 -11.03 22.59 -5.91
C ARG A 5 -12.42 22.20 -6.41
N ARG A 6 -12.87 22.72 -7.56
CA ARG A 6 -14.14 22.31 -8.17
C ARG A 6 -14.12 20.86 -8.63
N GLN A 7 -13.04 20.40 -9.23
CA GLN A 7 -12.89 19.02 -9.69
C GLN A 7 -12.86 18.03 -8.52
N ARG A 8 -12.12 18.35 -7.43
CA ARG A 8 -12.18 17.58 -6.18
C ARG A 8 -13.58 17.56 -5.57
N GLN A 9 -14.28 18.71 -5.51
CA GLN A 9 -15.64 18.74 -5.00
C GLN A 9 -16.63 17.94 -5.87
N MET A 10 -16.45 17.88 -7.19
CA MET A 10 -17.25 17.04 -8.08
C MET A 10 -16.97 15.55 -7.83
N CYS A 11 -15.71 15.13 -7.79
CA CYS A 11 -15.34 13.73 -7.52
C CYS A 11 -15.85 13.24 -6.16
N ILE A 12 -15.71 14.06 -5.12
CA ILE A 12 -16.19 13.71 -3.76
C ILE A 12 -17.71 13.62 -3.74
N ARG A 13 -18.43 14.59 -4.32
CA ARG A 13 -19.89 14.61 -4.33
C ARG A 13 -20.52 13.54 -5.19
N ASP A 14 -19.89 13.22 -6.32
CA ASP A 14 -20.49 12.32 -7.30
C ASP A 14 -20.03 10.88 -7.18
N SER A 15 -18.84 10.63 -6.57
CA SER A 15 -18.28 9.28 -6.42
C SER A 15 -18.49 8.70 -5.04
N TYR A 16 -18.23 9.45 -3.96
CA TYR A 16 -18.23 8.94 -2.60
C TYR A 16 -19.44 9.35 -1.76
N TYR A 17 -19.92 10.60 -1.93
CA TYR A 17 -21.02 11.15 -1.12
C TYR A 17 -22.01 11.89 -2.03
N ASN A 18 -23.29 11.57 -1.89
CA ASN A 18 -24.32 12.24 -2.69
C ASN A 18 -25.44 12.76 -1.78
N GLY A 19 -25.59 14.08 -1.75
CA GLY A 19 -26.60 14.74 -0.90
C GLY A 19 -26.35 14.62 0.59
N VAL A 20 -25.10 14.26 1.00
CA VAL A 20 -24.68 14.01 2.38
C VAL A 20 -23.73 15.11 2.83
N THR A 21 -23.94 15.65 4.02
CA THR A 21 -22.98 16.56 4.66
C THR A 21 -21.86 15.77 5.35
N GLN A 22 -20.73 16.42 5.61
CA GLN A 22 -19.63 15.82 6.36
C GLN A 22 -20.12 15.25 7.70
N LYS A 23 -20.84 16.04 8.47
CA LYS A 23 -21.36 15.61 9.79
C LYS A 23 -22.25 14.37 9.67
N GLU A 24 -23.13 14.32 8.68
CA GLU A 24 -24.00 13.15 8.48
C GLU A 24 -23.21 11.90 8.13
N ALA A 25 -22.14 12.03 7.33
CA ALA A 25 -21.25 10.91 7.00
C ALA A 25 -20.49 10.42 8.24
N GLU A 26 -19.90 11.34 9.01
CA GLU A 26 -19.19 11.01 10.26
C GLU A 26 -20.11 10.35 11.28
N ASP A 27 -21.30 10.91 11.51
CA ASP A 27 -22.27 10.34 12.44
C ASP A 27 -22.74 8.94 12.00
N PHE A 28 -22.97 8.76 10.69
CA PHE A 28 -23.39 7.47 10.12
C PHE A 28 -22.36 6.37 10.34
N TYR A 29 -21.08 6.60 10.00
CA TYR A 29 -20.04 5.61 10.18
C TYR A 29 -19.60 5.43 11.63
N ASN A 30 -19.62 6.48 12.44
CA ASN A 30 -19.34 6.36 13.87
C ASN A 30 -20.39 5.51 14.61
N ALA A 31 -21.65 5.55 14.17
CA ALA A 31 -22.70 4.70 14.73
C ALA A 31 -22.50 3.19 14.42
N MET A 32 -21.70 2.84 13.42
CA MET A 32 -21.37 1.45 13.07
C MET A 32 -20.19 0.89 13.86
N LYS A 33 -19.37 1.75 14.45
CA LYS A 33 -18.15 1.34 15.16
C LYS A 33 -18.49 0.82 16.55
N ASP A 34 -18.01 -0.40 16.85
CA ASP A 34 -17.98 -0.92 18.22
C ASP A 34 -16.58 -0.68 18.81
N PRO A 35 -16.43 0.12 19.89
CA PRO A 35 -15.14 0.34 20.53
C PRO A 35 -14.49 -0.92 21.14
N LYS A 36 -15.26 -2.02 21.25
CA LYS A 36 -14.77 -3.31 21.76
C LYS A 36 -14.38 -4.28 20.64
N ASP A 37 -14.65 -3.92 19.38
CA ASP A 37 -14.25 -4.75 18.24
C ASP A 37 -12.76 -4.60 18.00
N GLU A 38 -11.99 -5.65 18.26
CA GLU A 38 -10.55 -5.69 18.03
C GLU A 38 -10.19 -5.93 16.54
N THR A 39 -11.17 -6.25 15.70
CA THR A 39 -11.01 -6.55 14.28
C THR A 39 -12.00 -5.77 13.41
N PRO A 40 -12.06 -4.43 13.58
CA PRO A 40 -13.05 -3.62 12.87
C PRO A 40 -12.79 -3.61 11.37
N VAL A 41 -13.84 -3.80 10.59
CA VAL A 41 -13.77 -3.62 9.15
C VAL A 41 -13.58 -2.13 8.78
N SER A 42 -13.02 -1.86 7.62
CA SER A 42 -12.87 -0.49 7.08
C SER A 42 -14.21 0.02 6.55
N TYR A 43 -15.11 0.45 7.43
CA TYR A 43 -16.46 0.89 7.08
C TYR A 43 -16.45 1.93 5.96
N GLY A 44 -17.27 1.72 4.94
CA GLY A 44 -17.42 2.64 3.82
C GLY A 44 -16.44 2.45 2.67
N LEU A 45 -15.45 1.57 2.82
CA LEU A 45 -14.32 1.41 1.88
C LEU A 45 -14.78 1.19 0.44
N ASN A 46 -15.76 0.32 0.22
CA ASN A 46 -16.27 -0.10 -1.08
C ASN A 46 -17.71 0.38 -1.36
N SER A 47 -18.05 1.58 -0.93
CA SER A 47 -19.41 2.07 -1.06
C SER A 47 -19.48 3.56 -1.32
N ARG A 48 -20.60 3.98 -1.88
CA ARG A 48 -21.04 5.37 -1.95
C ARG A 48 -22.12 5.60 -0.90
N LEU A 49 -21.98 6.66 -0.10
CA LEU A 49 -23.02 7.06 0.83
C LEU A 49 -23.97 8.07 0.16
N VAL A 50 -25.24 7.77 0.12
CA VAL A 50 -26.26 8.60 -0.50
C VAL A 50 -27.35 8.99 0.50
N LYS A 51 -27.95 10.17 0.29
CA LYS A 51 -29.13 10.60 1.02
C LYS A 51 -30.31 10.63 0.08
N GLU A 52 -31.18 9.64 0.19
CA GLU A 52 -32.39 9.51 -0.60
C GLU A 52 -33.63 9.61 0.31
N ASN A 53 -34.58 10.49 -0.03
CA ASN A 53 -35.79 10.72 0.77
C ASN A 53 -35.51 10.99 2.26
N GLY A 54 -34.40 11.70 2.56
CA GLY A 54 -34.00 12.05 3.92
C GLY A 54 -33.32 10.92 4.71
N LYS A 55 -33.14 9.74 4.11
CA LYS A 55 -32.43 8.60 4.72
C LYS A 55 -31.03 8.42 4.12
N LEU A 56 -30.08 8.09 4.97
CA LEU A 56 -28.74 7.72 4.55
C LEU A 56 -28.68 6.24 4.22
N GLU A 57 -28.07 5.89 3.09
CA GLU A 57 -27.93 4.52 2.62
C GLU A 57 -26.58 4.34 1.92
N GLU A 58 -25.90 3.22 2.15
CA GLU A 58 -24.73 2.82 1.40
C GLU A 58 -25.14 2.09 0.10
N LYS A 59 -24.64 2.59 -1.02
CA LYS A 59 -24.69 1.89 -2.30
C LYS A 59 -23.34 1.19 -2.52
N VAL A 60 -23.30 -0.09 -2.29
CA VAL A 60 -22.07 -0.89 -2.32
C VAL A 60 -21.64 -1.21 -3.75
N TRP A 61 -20.34 -1.19 -4.00
CA TRP A 61 -19.71 -1.59 -5.25
C TRP A 61 -19.49 -3.10 -5.22
N LYS A 62 -20.37 -3.81 -5.91
CA LYS A 62 -20.38 -5.29 -5.94
C LYS A 62 -21.23 -5.80 -7.11
N VAL A 63 -21.21 -7.10 -7.34
CA VAL A 63 -22.18 -7.76 -8.22
C VAL A 63 -23.60 -7.48 -7.72
N GLY A 64 -24.46 -7.03 -8.63
CA GLY A 64 -25.82 -6.61 -8.30
C GLY A 64 -25.96 -5.26 -7.59
N GLY A 65 -24.84 -4.55 -7.34
CA GLY A 65 -24.77 -3.21 -6.79
C GLY A 65 -24.30 -2.17 -7.79
N LEU A 66 -23.65 -1.10 -7.29
CA LEU A 66 -23.03 -0.11 -8.17
C LEU A 66 -21.86 -0.73 -8.94
N TYR A 67 -21.70 -0.29 -10.20
CA TYR A 67 -20.67 -0.78 -11.14
C TYR A 67 -20.74 -2.29 -11.43
N THR A 68 -21.91 -2.93 -11.26
CA THR A 68 -22.09 -4.37 -11.41
C THR A 68 -21.50 -4.92 -12.71
N GLN A 69 -21.71 -4.24 -13.86
CA GLN A 69 -21.22 -4.71 -15.17
C GLN A 69 -19.70 -4.79 -15.23
N ALA A 70 -18.99 -3.85 -14.62
CA ALA A 70 -17.53 -3.86 -14.56
C ALA A 70 -17.06 -4.94 -13.57
N ILE A 71 -17.69 -5.03 -12.39
CA ILE A 71 -17.33 -5.98 -11.35
C ILE A 71 -17.60 -7.43 -11.79
N GLU A 72 -18.69 -7.70 -12.52
CA GLU A 72 -18.96 -9.01 -13.13
C GLU A 72 -17.84 -9.46 -14.09
N LYS A 73 -17.25 -8.52 -14.84
CA LYS A 73 -16.09 -8.82 -15.69
C LYS A 73 -14.84 -9.11 -14.86
N ILE A 74 -14.61 -8.39 -13.77
CA ILE A 74 -13.51 -8.69 -12.83
C ILE A 74 -13.71 -10.10 -12.27
N VAL A 75 -14.88 -10.43 -11.75
CA VAL A 75 -15.20 -11.76 -11.22
C VAL A 75 -15.04 -12.85 -12.28
N TYR A 76 -15.47 -12.60 -13.52
CA TYR A 76 -15.28 -13.55 -14.61
C TYR A 76 -13.80 -13.89 -14.83
N TRP A 77 -12.92 -12.88 -14.87
CA TRP A 77 -11.49 -13.10 -15.08
C TRP A 77 -10.80 -13.68 -13.84
N LEU A 78 -11.22 -13.30 -12.64
CA LEU A 78 -10.72 -13.91 -11.40
C LEU A 78 -11.07 -15.41 -11.34
N LYS A 79 -12.29 -15.83 -11.75
CA LYS A 79 -12.67 -17.24 -11.87
C LYS A 79 -11.80 -17.99 -12.88
N LYS A 80 -11.35 -17.34 -13.95
CA LYS A 80 -10.37 -17.94 -14.87
C LYS A 80 -8.99 -18.05 -14.22
N ALA A 81 -8.52 -17.01 -13.56
CA ALA A 81 -7.24 -17.02 -12.84
C ALA A 81 -7.21 -18.11 -11.76
N GLU A 82 -8.30 -18.31 -11.02
CA GLU A 82 -8.44 -19.37 -10.02
C GLU A 82 -8.16 -20.78 -10.58
N THR A 83 -8.52 -21.04 -11.85
CA THR A 83 -8.28 -22.35 -12.48
C THR A 83 -6.83 -22.62 -12.86
N VAL A 84 -5.98 -21.60 -12.83
CA VAL A 84 -4.56 -21.66 -13.19
C VAL A 84 -3.66 -21.16 -12.05
N ALA A 85 -4.20 -21.06 -10.84
CA ALA A 85 -3.43 -20.66 -9.67
C ALA A 85 -2.21 -21.57 -9.45
N GLU A 86 -1.09 -21.00 -9.09
CA GLU A 86 0.19 -21.72 -8.94
C GLU A 86 0.17 -22.73 -7.79
N ASN A 87 -0.63 -22.44 -6.76
CA ASN A 87 -0.75 -23.27 -5.56
C ASN A 87 -2.08 -23.03 -4.84
N GLU A 88 -2.37 -23.82 -3.82
CA GLU A 88 -3.64 -23.71 -3.08
C GLU A 88 -3.74 -22.40 -2.25
N ALA A 89 -2.62 -21.81 -1.82
CA ALA A 89 -2.63 -20.54 -1.10
C ALA A 89 -3.09 -19.40 -2.03
N GLN A 90 -2.49 -19.28 -3.21
CA GLN A 90 -2.90 -18.30 -4.23
C GLN A 90 -4.36 -18.51 -4.65
N LYS A 91 -4.79 -19.78 -4.84
CA LYS A 91 -6.17 -20.09 -5.16
C LYS A 91 -7.13 -19.61 -4.06
N ALA A 92 -6.78 -19.80 -2.79
CA ALA A 92 -7.58 -19.33 -1.67
C ALA A 92 -7.69 -17.79 -1.65
N VAL A 93 -6.60 -17.08 -1.97
CA VAL A 93 -6.59 -15.61 -2.12
C VAL A 93 -7.59 -15.19 -3.20
N ILE A 94 -7.51 -15.80 -4.38
CA ILE A 94 -8.39 -15.48 -5.51
C ILE A 94 -9.85 -15.78 -5.17
N SER A 95 -10.14 -16.94 -4.58
CA SER A 95 -11.49 -17.32 -4.14
C SER A 95 -12.11 -16.30 -3.18
N LYS A 96 -11.33 -15.79 -2.21
CA LYS A 96 -11.81 -14.78 -1.27
C LYS A 96 -12.07 -13.44 -1.93
N LEU A 97 -11.21 -13.03 -2.85
CA LEU A 97 -11.43 -11.82 -3.62
C LEU A 97 -12.69 -11.91 -4.51
N ILE A 98 -12.92 -13.05 -5.16
CA ILE A 98 -14.17 -13.31 -5.89
C ILE A 98 -15.38 -13.12 -4.96
N ARG A 99 -15.35 -13.75 -3.80
CA ARG A 99 -16.44 -13.65 -2.83
C ARG A 99 -16.68 -12.21 -2.37
N PHE A 100 -15.60 -11.44 -2.11
CA PHE A 100 -15.72 -10.02 -1.79
C PHE A 100 -16.47 -9.24 -2.88
N TYR A 101 -16.11 -9.42 -4.14
CA TYR A 101 -16.80 -8.74 -5.24
C TYR A 101 -18.25 -9.18 -5.43
N GLU A 102 -18.55 -10.44 -5.16
CA GLU A 102 -19.92 -10.98 -5.22
C GLU A 102 -20.78 -10.46 -4.07
N THR A 103 -20.27 -10.40 -2.85
CA THR A 103 -21.03 -10.06 -1.64
C THR A 103 -20.96 -8.57 -1.29
N GLY A 104 -19.84 -7.91 -1.58
CA GLY A 104 -19.50 -6.59 -1.07
C GLY A 104 -19.17 -6.56 0.43
N ASN A 105 -18.99 -7.72 1.06
CA ASN A 105 -18.75 -7.83 2.49
C ASN A 105 -17.28 -7.53 2.81
N LEU A 106 -17.05 -6.51 3.63
CA LEU A 106 -15.69 -6.09 4.03
C LEU A 106 -14.94 -7.13 4.87
N LYS A 107 -15.63 -8.04 5.56
CA LYS A 107 -14.96 -9.18 6.22
C LYS A 107 -14.34 -10.14 5.21
N ASP A 108 -14.98 -10.35 4.06
CA ASP A 108 -14.39 -11.15 2.98
C ASP A 108 -13.14 -10.47 2.41
N PHE A 109 -13.11 -9.12 2.40
CA PHE A 109 -11.92 -8.34 1.99
C PHE A 109 -10.79 -8.44 3.01
N ASP A 110 -11.09 -8.37 4.30
CA ASP A 110 -10.10 -8.59 5.36
C ASP A 110 -9.51 -10.00 5.29
N GLU A 111 -10.33 -11.03 5.09
CA GLU A 111 -9.88 -12.41 4.93
C GLU A 111 -9.02 -12.58 3.66
N TYR A 112 -9.39 -11.92 2.56
CA TYR A 112 -8.54 -11.85 1.36
C TYR A 112 -7.18 -11.25 1.68
N ALA A 113 -7.15 -10.11 2.38
CA ALA A 113 -5.92 -9.43 2.75
C ALA A 113 -5.01 -10.30 3.65
N ILE A 114 -5.60 -11.00 4.63
CA ILE A 114 -4.86 -11.91 5.51
C ILE A 114 -4.25 -13.09 4.74
N LEU A 115 -5.00 -13.69 3.81
CA LEU A 115 -4.49 -14.77 2.97
C LEU A 115 -3.40 -14.27 2.02
N TRP A 116 -3.59 -13.09 1.43
CA TRP A 116 -2.63 -12.47 0.54
C TRP A 116 -1.29 -12.17 1.22
N VAL A 117 -1.32 -11.65 2.46
CA VAL A 117 -0.08 -11.41 3.25
C VAL A 117 0.69 -12.72 3.50
N LYS A 118 -0.03 -13.83 3.68
CA LYS A 118 0.58 -15.15 3.95
C LYS A 118 1.10 -15.85 2.71
N ASP A 119 0.63 -15.48 1.52
CA ASP A 119 1.11 -16.07 0.27
C ASP A 119 2.44 -15.42 -0.14
N LEU A 120 3.53 -16.01 0.33
CA LEU A 120 4.90 -15.56 0.04
C LEU A 120 5.58 -16.33 -1.09
N ASP A 121 5.03 -17.47 -1.50
CA ASP A 121 5.66 -18.43 -2.41
C ASP A 121 5.22 -18.24 -3.87
N SER A 122 4.05 -17.71 -4.11
CA SER A 122 3.55 -17.46 -5.46
C SER A 122 4.48 -16.53 -6.24
N ARG A 123 4.79 -16.93 -7.46
CA ARG A 123 5.66 -16.18 -8.37
C ARG A 123 4.93 -15.01 -9.05
N ILE A 124 3.68 -15.24 -9.43
CA ILE A 124 2.77 -14.21 -9.91
C ILE A 124 1.94 -13.75 -8.72
N ASP A 125 1.91 -12.46 -8.48
CA ASP A 125 1.15 -11.85 -7.40
C ASP A 125 0.30 -10.69 -7.94
N PHE A 126 -0.65 -10.24 -7.14
CA PHE A 126 -1.51 -9.15 -7.54
C PHE A 126 -2.05 -8.38 -6.34
N VAL A 127 -2.25 -7.08 -6.54
CA VAL A 127 -3.10 -6.24 -5.71
C VAL A 127 -4.36 -5.97 -6.51
N ASN A 128 -5.52 -6.11 -5.90
CA ASN A 128 -6.77 -5.85 -6.59
C ASN A 128 -7.87 -5.55 -5.57
N GLY A 129 -8.48 -4.38 -5.67
CA GLY A 129 -9.57 -4.02 -4.76
C GLY A 129 -9.77 -2.53 -4.61
N PHE A 130 -10.59 -2.19 -3.63
CA PHE A 130 -10.79 -0.83 -3.15
C PHE A 130 -9.85 -0.60 -1.97
N THR A 131 -8.69 0.01 -2.22
CA THR A 131 -7.55 -0.05 -1.30
C THR A 131 -7.18 1.30 -0.72
N GLU A 132 -6.93 2.30 -1.58
CA GLU A 132 -6.41 3.59 -1.15
C GLU A 132 -7.49 4.64 -0.99
N SER A 133 -7.51 5.30 0.18
CA SER A 133 -8.53 6.28 0.54
C SER A 133 -8.08 7.73 0.43
N TYR A 134 -6.94 8.01 -0.19
CA TYR A 134 -6.39 9.37 -0.34
C TYR A 134 -7.32 10.34 -1.09
N GLY A 135 -8.19 9.83 -1.95
CA GLY A 135 -9.19 10.61 -2.67
C GLY A 135 -10.37 11.08 -1.83
N ASP A 136 -10.59 10.47 -0.66
CA ASP A 136 -11.67 10.82 0.26
C ASP A 136 -11.16 11.74 1.37
N PRO A 137 -11.72 12.95 1.54
CA PRO A 137 -11.35 13.86 2.63
C PRO A 137 -11.58 13.29 4.04
N LEU A 138 -12.48 12.31 4.16
CA LEU A 138 -12.75 11.62 5.43
C LEU A 138 -11.90 10.35 5.60
N GLY A 139 -11.12 9.96 4.58
CA GLY A 139 -10.27 8.78 4.61
C GLY A 139 -11.01 7.44 4.75
N MET A 140 -12.29 7.38 4.38
CA MET A 140 -13.14 6.21 4.57
C MET A 140 -13.36 5.41 3.30
N LYS A 141 -13.44 6.09 2.15
CA LYS A 141 -13.81 5.52 0.86
C LYS A 141 -12.62 5.37 -0.03
N ALA A 142 -12.46 4.18 -0.59
CA ALA A 142 -11.29 3.89 -1.39
C ALA A 142 -11.57 4.00 -2.90
N SER A 143 -10.53 4.31 -3.65
CA SER A 143 -10.47 4.09 -5.09
C SER A 143 -10.15 2.63 -5.40
N TRP A 144 -10.57 2.18 -6.57
CA TRP A 144 -10.24 0.85 -7.07
C TRP A 144 -8.89 0.89 -7.77
N GLU A 145 -8.06 -0.10 -7.47
CA GLU A 145 -6.76 -0.28 -8.08
C GLU A 145 -6.47 -1.74 -8.40
N SER A 146 -5.61 -1.97 -9.36
CA SER A 146 -5.09 -3.29 -9.66
C SER A 146 -3.66 -3.22 -10.18
N LEU A 147 -2.83 -4.09 -9.61
CA LEU A 147 -1.47 -4.37 -10.05
C LEU A 147 -1.34 -5.88 -10.22
N VAL A 148 -0.92 -6.33 -11.39
CA VAL A 148 -0.46 -7.72 -11.59
C VAL A 148 1.04 -7.67 -11.79
N ASN A 149 1.76 -8.49 -11.06
CA ASN A 149 3.20 -8.48 -11.02
C ASN A 149 3.77 -9.89 -10.94
N PHE A 150 5.06 -10.00 -11.17
CA PHE A 150 5.83 -11.20 -10.90
C PHE A 150 7.10 -10.85 -10.14
N LYS A 151 7.50 -11.78 -9.28
CA LYS A 151 8.64 -11.65 -8.39
C LYS A 151 9.93 -11.51 -9.20
N ASP A 152 10.68 -10.45 -8.95
CA ASP A 152 12.07 -10.36 -9.41
C ASP A 152 12.94 -11.19 -8.47
N ILE A 153 13.45 -12.31 -8.99
CA ILE A 153 14.17 -13.30 -8.17
C ILE A 153 15.53 -12.78 -7.72
N GLU A 154 16.23 -12.06 -8.60
CA GLU A 154 17.58 -11.55 -8.31
C GLU A 154 17.52 -10.43 -7.26
N SER A 155 16.71 -9.42 -7.52
CA SER A 155 16.52 -8.30 -6.59
C SER A 155 15.89 -8.76 -5.27
N THR A 156 14.96 -9.72 -5.30
CA THR A 156 14.40 -10.29 -4.08
C THR A 156 15.44 -11.01 -3.23
N HIS A 157 16.42 -11.68 -3.85
CA HIS A 157 17.50 -12.33 -3.08
C HIS A 157 18.34 -11.31 -2.31
N ARG A 158 18.59 -10.13 -2.85
CA ARG A 158 19.28 -9.02 -2.15
C ARG A 158 18.49 -8.57 -0.93
N THR A 159 17.19 -8.32 -1.08
CA THR A 159 16.31 -7.91 0.04
C THR A 159 16.18 -8.99 1.11
N GLU A 160 16.19 -10.28 0.72
CA GLU A 160 16.19 -11.41 1.65
C GLU A 160 17.48 -11.46 2.50
N ILE A 161 18.64 -11.15 1.93
CA ILE A 161 19.91 -11.04 2.68
C ILE A 161 19.81 -9.92 3.73
N ILE A 162 19.32 -8.75 3.34
CA ILE A 162 19.15 -7.60 4.25
C ILE A 162 18.16 -7.97 5.36
N SER A 163 16.99 -8.48 5.01
CA SER A 163 15.93 -8.83 5.94
C SER A 163 16.35 -9.94 6.92
N SER A 164 17.09 -10.95 6.47
CA SER A 164 17.57 -12.03 7.35
C SER A 164 18.63 -11.56 8.37
N ASN A 165 19.27 -10.42 8.11
CA ASN A 165 20.22 -9.79 9.01
C ASN A 165 19.63 -8.59 9.78
N ALA A 166 18.31 -8.40 9.75
CA ALA A 166 17.65 -7.22 10.32
C ALA A 166 17.96 -7.02 11.82
N GLN A 167 18.10 -8.10 12.61
CA GLN A 167 18.51 -8.01 14.01
C GLN A 167 19.91 -7.42 14.17
N TRP A 168 20.85 -7.83 13.32
CA TRP A 168 22.22 -7.28 13.36
C TRP A 168 22.22 -5.78 13.11
N PHE A 169 21.46 -5.32 12.12
CA PHE A 169 21.31 -3.89 11.82
C PHE A 169 20.67 -3.13 13.00
N GLU A 170 19.61 -3.66 13.60
CA GLU A 170 18.96 -3.05 14.77
C GLU A 170 19.96 -2.88 15.93
N ASP A 171 20.71 -3.95 16.24
CA ASP A 171 21.67 -3.97 17.35
C ASP A 171 22.82 -2.95 17.13
N HIS A 172 23.24 -2.76 15.88
CA HIS A 172 24.35 -1.88 15.51
C HIS A 172 23.91 -0.46 15.11
N SER A 173 22.60 -0.17 15.12
CA SER A 173 22.09 1.15 14.80
C SER A 173 22.59 2.23 15.79
N PRO A 174 22.70 3.50 15.37
CA PRO A 174 23.14 4.59 16.24
C PRO A 174 22.07 5.01 17.25
N VAL A 175 20.92 4.34 17.23
CA VAL A 175 19.77 4.65 18.09
C VAL A 175 20.05 4.20 19.53
N ASP A 176 19.56 4.98 20.51
CA ASP A 176 19.66 4.62 21.93
C ASP A 176 18.98 3.25 22.19
N LYS A 177 19.60 2.46 23.06
CA LYS A 177 19.15 1.11 23.41
C LYS A 177 17.67 1.04 23.84
N ALA A 178 17.17 2.09 24.47
CA ALA A 178 15.77 2.16 24.91
C ALA A 178 14.77 2.07 23.74
N PHE A 179 15.16 2.50 22.54
CA PHE A 179 14.34 2.52 21.35
C PHE A 179 14.61 1.34 20.41
N LYS A 180 15.57 0.46 20.70
CA LYS A 180 15.84 -0.75 19.91
C LYS A 180 14.85 -1.85 20.21
N LYS A 181 14.46 -2.59 19.19
CA LYS A 181 13.67 -3.83 19.36
C LYS A 181 14.55 -4.93 19.96
N ASP A 182 13.99 -5.68 20.88
CA ASP A 182 14.66 -6.85 21.44
C ASP A 182 14.68 -8.02 20.44
N GLU A 183 13.66 -8.09 19.59
CA GLU A 183 13.52 -9.05 18.48
C GLU A 183 12.94 -8.35 17.26
N VAL A 184 13.73 -8.31 16.18
CA VAL A 184 13.28 -7.79 14.87
C VAL A 184 12.69 -8.94 14.09
N LYS A 185 11.39 -8.85 13.80
CA LYS A 185 10.74 -9.71 12.82
C LYS A 185 10.93 -9.06 11.46
N GLY A 186 11.67 -9.72 10.59
CA GLY A 186 12.00 -9.20 9.29
C GLY A 186 10.75 -8.80 8.49
N VAL A 187 10.79 -7.64 7.89
CA VAL A 187 9.78 -7.22 6.91
C VAL A 187 10.00 -8.07 5.66
N SER A 188 8.97 -8.73 5.17
CA SER A 188 9.04 -9.38 3.86
C SER A 188 8.95 -8.31 2.78
N ALA A 189 10.08 -7.75 2.39
CA ALA A 189 10.16 -6.88 1.22
C ALA A 189 10.46 -7.74 -0.01
N LYS A 190 9.76 -7.46 -1.10
CA LYS A 190 9.97 -8.12 -2.40
C LYS A 190 10.11 -7.07 -3.48
N VAL A 191 11.10 -7.25 -4.33
CA VAL A 191 11.15 -6.48 -5.58
C VAL A 191 10.33 -7.22 -6.62
N ILE A 192 9.48 -6.49 -7.31
CA ILE A 192 8.57 -7.03 -8.31
C ILE A 192 8.72 -6.32 -9.65
N THR A 193 8.37 -7.03 -10.70
CA THR A 193 8.16 -6.47 -12.03
C THR A 193 6.66 -6.31 -12.26
N ALA A 194 6.18 -5.07 -12.35
CA ALA A 194 4.81 -4.78 -12.71
C ALA A 194 4.55 -5.19 -14.17
N ALA A 195 3.55 -6.05 -14.38
CA ALA A 195 3.12 -6.48 -15.71
C ALA A 195 1.91 -5.67 -16.18
N ILE A 196 0.97 -5.37 -15.29
CA ILE A 196 -0.27 -4.64 -15.60
C ILE A 196 -0.59 -3.70 -14.44
N LEU A 197 -0.89 -2.47 -14.76
CA LEU A 197 -1.39 -1.43 -13.84
C LEU A 197 -2.77 -0.99 -14.30
N ALA A 198 -3.69 -0.82 -13.36
CA ALA A 198 -5.04 -0.36 -13.66
C ALA A 198 -5.67 0.38 -12.47
N GLY A 199 -6.76 1.10 -12.75
CA GLY A 199 -7.44 1.92 -11.76
C GLY A 199 -6.56 3.08 -11.29
N ASP A 200 -6.47 3.30 -10.00
CA ASP A 200 -5.75 4.42 -9.41
C ASP A 200 -4.22 4.34 -9.58
N LEU A 201 -3.69 3.14 -9.88
CA LEU A 201 -2.28 2.92 -10.21
C LEU A 201 -1.91 3.30 -11.65
N TYR A 202 -2.82 3.83 -12.45
CA TYR A 202 -2.55 4.26 -13.82
C TYR A 202 -3.19 5.65 -14.10
N PRO A 203 -2.49 6.57 -14.78
CA PRO A 203 -1.13 6.47 -15.38
C PRO A 203 0.03 6.74 -14.42
N ALA A 204 -0.24 7.24 -13.22
CA ALA A 204 0.77 7.51 -12.21
C ALA A 204 0.73 6.39 -11.15
N THR A 205 1.81 5.63 -11.06
CA THR A 205 1.92 4.55 -10.08
C THR A 205 2.86 4.92 -8.93
N ALA A 206 2.65 4.28 -7.78
CA ALA A 206 3.62 4.26 -6.70
C ALA A 206 4.88 3.48 -7.12
N ILE A 207 6.01 3.80 -6.53
CA ILE A 207 7.25 3.03 -6.68
C ILE A 207 7.33 1.87 -5.69
N GLY A 208 6.52 1.92 -4.63
CA GLY A 208 6.36 0.85 -3.64
C GLY A 208 4.95 0.79 -3.09
N ILE A 209 4.59 -0.37 -2.54
CA ILE A 209 3.28 -0.63 -1.95
C ILE A 209 3.49 -1.40 -0.65
N ASN A 210 2.83 -0.96 0.43
CA ASN A 210 2.81 -1.67 1.70
C ASN A 210 1.36 -1.89 2.15
N LEU A 211 0.86 -3.11 2.02
CA LEU A 211 -0.53 -3.48 2.28
C LEU A 211 -0.64 -4.68 3.24
N PRO A 212 -1.80 -4.86 3.88
CA PRO A 212 -3.03 -4.07 3.85
C PRO A 212 -2.97 -2.80 4.70
N ASN A 213 -3.89 -1.87 4.45
CA ASN A 213 -4.01 -0.63 5.22
C ASN A 213 -4.73 -0.81 6.57
N ALA A 214 -5.40 -1.94 6.80
CA ALA A 214 -6.08 -2.23 8.05
C ALA A 214 -5.09 -2.48 9.19
N ASN A 215 -5.01 -1.56 10.16
CA ASN A 215 -4.04 -1.58 11.26
C ASN A 215 -4.07 -2.89 12.07
N TRP A 216 -5.26 -3.43 12.36
CA TRP A 216 -5.37 -4.67 13.12
C TRP A 216 -4.82 -5.89 12.36
N ILE A 217 -4.98 -5.93 11.01
CA ILE A 217 -4.40 -6.98 10.19
C ILE A 217 -2.88 -6.87 10.22
N ARG A 218 -2.34 -5.66 10.06
CA ARG A 218 -0.88 -5.43 10.15
C ARG A 218 -0.32 -5.85 11.49
N ALA A 219 -1.01 -5.55 12.58
CA ALA A 219 -0.59 -5.91 13.93
C ALA A 219 -0.59 -7.42 14.20
N HIS A 220 -1.59 -8.16 13.70
CA HIS A 220 -1.78 -9.57 14.03
C HIS A 220 -1.24 -10.53 12.94
N HIS A 221 -1.23 -10.10 11.68
CA HIS A 221 -0.88 -10.94 10.54
C HIS A 221 0.31 -10.42 9.73
N GLY A 222 0.74 -9.19 9.98
CA GLY A 222 1.82 -8.53 9.26
C GLY A 222 1.35 -7.78 8.01
N SER A 223 2.32 -7.36 7.21
CA SER A 223 2.10 -6.66 5.94
C SER A 223 3.05 -7.22 4.88
N LYS A 224 2.69 -6.99 3.62
CA LYS A 224 3.54 -7.30 2.48
C LYS A 224 3.97 -5.98 1.83
N SER A 225 5.29 -5.73 1.82
CA SER A 225 5.90 -4.62 1.09
C SER A 225 6.42 -5.11 -0.24
N VAL A 226 6.20 -4.35 -1.27
CA VAL A 226 6.74 -4.61 -2.61
C VAL A 226 7.29 -3.33 -3.20
N THR A 227 8.49 -3.40 -3.79
CA THR A 227 9.10 -2.33 -4.58
C THR A 227 8.89 -2.65 -6.06
N ILE A 228 8.43 -1.69 -6.84
CA ILE A 228 8.14 -1.88 -8.26
C ILE A 228 9.40 -1.54 -9.07
N GLY A 229 10.33 -2.49 -9.16
CA GLY A 229 11.67 -2.29 -9.69
C GLY A 229 11.70 -1.80 -11.13
N ASN A 230 10.90 -2.38 -12.02
CA ASN A 230 10.89 -1.96 -13.43
C ASN A 230 10.36 -0.54 -13.66
N ILE A 231 9.56 -0.01 -12.77
CA ILE A 231 9.09 1.39 -12.85
C ILE A 231 10.19 2.32 -12.37
N THR A 232 10.83 1.99 -11.25
CA THR A 232 12.01 2.73 -10.76
C THR A 232 13.12 2.75 -11.78
N ASP A 233 13.46 1.61 -12.36
CA ASP A 233 14.44 1.50 -13.45
C ASP A 233 14.11 2.37 -14.66
N ALA A 234 12.82 2.43 -15.02
CA ALA A 234 12.39 3.26 -16.15
C ALA A 234 12.58 4.75 -15.86
N TYR A 235 12.32 5.20 -14.66
CA TYR A 235 12.56 6.58 -14.23
C TYR A 235 14.06 6.89 -14.19
N ASN A 236 14.88 6.01 -13.62
CA ASN A 236 16.32 6.18 -13.56
C ASN A 236 16.92 6.26 -14.98
N LYS A 237 16.55 5.33 -15.86
CA LYS A 237 16.99 5.35 -17.27
C LYS A 237 16.56 6.62 -18.01
N ALA A 238 15.36 7.14 -17.73
CA ALA A 238 14.89 8.38 -18.33
C ALA A 238 15.62 9.63 -17.80
N ALA A 239 16.19 9.54 -16.60
CA ALA A 239 16.99 10.61 -16.00
C ALA A 239 18.45 10.66 -16.56
N HIS A 240 18.98 9.52 -17.01
CA HIS A 240 20.32 9.48 -17.58
C HIS A 240 20.43 10.33 -18.85
N GLY A 241 21.46 11.17 -18.92
CA GLY A 241 21.80 11.97 -20.11
C GLY A 241 20.78 13.03 -20.49
N ASN A 242 19.90 13.43 -19.58
CA ASN A 242 18.91 14.49 -19.80
C ASN A 242 19.45 15.92 -19.53
N GLY A 243 20.72 16.04 -19.15
CA GLY A 243 21.39 17.30 -18.83
C GLY A 243 21.21 17.76 -17.38
N PHE A 244 20.46 17.02 -16.56
CA PHE A 244 20.23 17.42 -15.17
C PHE A 244 21.51 17.33 -14.33
N ASN A 245 22.28 16.27 -14.47
CA ASN A 245 23.52 16.09 -13.71
C ASN A 245 24.56 17.13 -14.11
N GLU A 246 24.68 17.45 -15.38
CA GLU A 246 25.59 18.46 -15.91
C GLU A 246 25.24 19.87 -15.41
N GLU A 247 23.97 20.17 -15.18
CA GLU A 247 23.51 21.48 -14.71
C GLU A 247 23.59 21.63 -13.17
N PHE A 248 23.28 20.57 -12.41
CA PHE A 248 23.05 20.68 -10.96
C PHE A 248 24.09 20.00 -10.09
N VAL A 249 24.90 19.06 -10.63
CA VAL A 249 25.96 18.41 -9.86
C VAL A 249 27.21 19.29 -9.82
N TYR A 250 27.82 19.37 -8.64
CA TYR A 250 28.90 20.30 -8.35
C TYR A 250 30.16 20.10 -9.19
N SER A 251 30.49 18.87 -9.57
CA SER A 251 31.72 18.56 -10.30
C SER A 251 31.59 17.35 -11.23
N ASP A 252 32.42 17.32 -12.28
CA ASP A 252 32.54 16.18 -13.20
C ASP A 252 32.96 14.88 -12.51
N ALA A 253 33.68 14.98 -11.39
CA ALA A 253 34.05 13.82 -10.57
C ALA A 253 32.86 13.18 -9.91
N GLU A 254 31.94 13.99 -9.41
CA GLU A 254 30.69 13.52 -8.81
C GLU A 254 29.74 12.97 -9.87
N ILE A 255 29.66 13.58 -11.06
CA ILE A 255 28.91 13.04 -12.20
C ILE A 255 29.37 11.62 -12.54
N LYS A 256 30.69 11.38 -12.58
CA LYS A 256 31.24 10.03 -12.82
C LYS A 256 30.88 9.03 -11.72
N LEU A 257 30.81 9.47 -10.47
CA LEU A 257 30.35 8.59 -9.37
C LEU A 257 28.88 8.24 -9.53
N ILE A 258 28.05 9.23 -9.86
CA ILE A 258 26.62 9.02 -10.16
C ILE A 258 26.47 8.03 -11.31
N ASP A 259 27.11 8.27 -12.44
CA ASP A 259 27.03 7.39 -13.62
C ASP A 259 27.48 5.95 -13.33
N THR A 260 28.36 5.77 -12.35
CA THR A 260 28.91 4.45 -12.01
C THR A 260 28.10 3.71 -10.97
N TYR A 261 27.56 4.41 -9.99
CA TYR A 261 27.04 3.79 -8.78
C TYR A 261 25.57 4.12 -8.44
N ALA A 262 24.95 5.13 -9.09
CA ALA A 262 23.63 5.60 -8.67
C ALA A 262 22.59 4.49 -8.66
N ASP A 263 22.51 3.69 -9.72
CA ASP A 263 21.52 2.60 -9.81
C ASP A 263 21.64 1.61 -8.64
N LEU A 264 22.88 1.18 -8.33
CA LEU A 264 23.14 0.26 -7.23
C LEU A 264 22.84 0.90 -5.85
N THR A 265 23.24 2.16 -5.67
CA THR A 265 23.04 2.86 -4.38
C THR A 265 21.57 3.18 -4.13
N ASP A 266 20.83 3.54 -5.18
CA ASP A 266 19.38 3.77 -5.10
C ASP A 266 18.62 2.49 -4.71
N GLU A 267 18.99 1.37 -5.36
CA GLU A 267 18.41 0.07 -5.03
C GLU A 267 18.70 -0.36 -3.59
N LEU A 268 19.97 -0.23 -3.15
CA LEU A 268 20.36 -0.55 -1.78
C LEU A 268 19.69 0.38 -0.76
N HIS A 269 19.64 1.68 -1.04
CA HIS A 269 18.97 2.65 -0.17
C HIS A 269 17.49 2.31 -0.02
N THR A 270 16.80 2.01 -1.11
CA THR A 270 15.38 1.61 -1.09
C THR A 270 15.19 0.33 -0.26
N ASP A 271 16.02 -0.69 -0.50
CA ASP A 271 15.93 -1.96 0.25
C ASP A 271 16.17 -1.75 1.76
N LEU A 272 17.14 -0.91 2.13
CA LEU A 272 17.46 -0.59 3.52
C LEU A 272 16.36 0.26 4.17
N HIS A 273 15.79 1.23 3.45
CA HIS A 273 14.66 2.05 3.87
C HIS A 273 13.45 1.18 4.22
N GLU A 274 13.05 0.32 3.30
CA GLU A 274 11.86 -0.54 3.46
C GLU A 274 12.08 -1.64 4.49
N CYS A 275 13.19 -2.38 4.39
CA CYS A 275 13.42 -3.55 5.25
C CYS A 275 13.85 -3.18 6.66
N LEU A 276 14.68 -2.18 6.81
CA LEU A 276 15.29 -1.78 8.08
C LEU A 276 14.72 -0.47 8.60
N GLY A 277 14.58 0.54 7.75
CA GLY A 277 14.03 1.82 8.11
C GLY A 277 12.70 1.63 8.82
N HIS A 278 11.67 1.23 8.08
CA HIS A 278 10.33 0.97 8.64
C HIS A 278 10.28 -0.24 9.59
N GLY A 279 11.18 -1.20 9.41
CA GLY A 279 11.24 -2.40 10.25
C GLY A 279 11.86 -2.20 11.64
N SER A 280 12.63 -1.14 11.86
CA SER A 280 13.42 -0.90 13.07
C SER A 280 12.69 -0.11 14.15
N GLY A 281 13.30 -0.12 15.35
CA GLY A 281 12.88 0.73 16.45
C GLY A 281 11.58 0.32 17.14
N LYS A 282 11.40 0.83 18.35
CA LYS A 282 10.15 0.67 19.13
C LYS A 282 9.80 1.95 19.83
N LEU A 283 8.52 2.18 20.07
CA LEU A 283 8.04 3.23 20.95
C LEU A 283 8.26 2.85 22.41
N LEU A 284 8.51 3.84 23.25
CA LEU A 284 8.54 3.63 24.70
C LEU A 284 7.15 3.24 25.22
N PRO A 285 7.09 2.45 26.32
CA PRO A 285 5.80 2.08 26.91
C PRO A 285 4.96 3.32 27.26
N GLY A 286 3.69 3.30 26.89
CA GLY A 286 2.75 4.39 27.16
C GLY A 286 2.79 5.57 26.20
N VAL A 287 3.64 5.54 25.18
CA VAL A 287 3.62 6.53 24.10
C VAL A 287 2.50 6.20 23.13
N ASP A 288 1.65 7.19 22.86
CA ASP A 288 0.61 7.08 21.83
C ASP A 288 1.26 7.04 20.43
N PRO A 289 1.04 5.99 19.63
CA PRO A 289 1.55 5.91 18.27
C PRO A 289 1.13 7.08 17.37
N ASP A 290 -0.04 7.65 17.64
CA ASP A 290 -0.62 8.75 16.86
C ASP A 290 -0.28 10.14 17.46
N ALA A 291 0.63 10.22 18.43
CA ALA A 291 1.00 11.48 19.11
C ALA A 291 1.47 12.58 18.14
N LEU A 292 2.13 12.19 17.06
CA LEU A 292 2.64 13.13 16.05
C LEU A 292 1.58 13.59 15.05
N LYS A 293 0.39 12.99 15.06
CA LYS A 293 -0.75 13.33 14.17
C LYS A 293 -0.33 13.43 12.70
N ALA A 294 -0.63 14.54 12.05
CA ALA A 294 -0.32 14.79 10.65
C ALA A 294 1.20 14.79 10.31
N TYR A 295 2.06 14.90 11.31
CA TYR A 295 3.52 14.89 11.12
C TYR A 295 4.13 13.48 11.23
N GLY A 296 3.36 12.50 11.72
CA GLY A 296 3.85 11.15 11.98
C GLY A 296 4.45 10.50 10.75
N SER A 297 3.73 10.51 9.63
CA SER A 297 4.20 9.94 8.37
C SER A 297 5.50 10.60 7.88
N THR A 298 5.56 11.94 7.84
CA THR A 298 6.76 12.66 7.38
C THR A 298 8.00 12.35 8.23
N ILE A 299 7.82 12.24 9.55
CA ILE A 299 8.92 11.92 10.46
C ILE A 299 9.34 10.46 10.31
N GLU A 300 8.40 9.56 10.11
CA GLU A 300 8.69 8.14 9.89
C GLU A 300 9.47 7.92 8.59
N GLU A 301 9.09 8.56 7.48
CA GLU A 301 9.82 8.51 6.23
C GLU A 301 11.25 9.05 6.38
N ALA A 302 11.41 10.20 7.03
CA ALA A 302 12.74 10.76 7.31
C ALA A 302 13.58 9.84 8.20
N ARG A 303 12.97 9.13 9.16
CA ARG A 303 13.63 8.16 10.01
C ARG A 303 14.10 6.94 9.20
N ALA A 304 13.23 6.45 8.32
CA ALA A 304 13.55 5.32 7.46
C ALA A 304 14.69 5.64 6.49
N ASP A 305 14.66 6.83 5.87
CA ASP A 305 15.72 7.34 5.02
C ASP A 305 17.08 7.44 5.76
N LEU A 306 17.07 8.03 6.95
CA LEU A 306 18.29 8.16 7.76
C LEU A 306 18.88 6.79 8.14
N PHE A 307 18.03 5.79 8.34
CA PHE A 307 18.48 4.43 8.59
C PHE A 307 19.16 3.83 7.35
N GLY A 308 18.54 3.97 6.19
CA GLY A 308 19.10 3.53 4.92
C GLY A 308 20.45 4.20 4.60
N LEU A 309 20.57 5.50 4.88
CA LEU A 309 21.79 6.27 4.65
C LEU A 309 22.91 5.93 5.64
N TYR A 310 22.60 5.45 6.84
CA TYR A 310 23.59 5.12 7.85
C TYR A 310 24.36 3.84 7.52
N TYR A 311 23.71 2.88 6.90
CA TYR A 311 24.26 1.58 6.53
C TYR A 311 24.70 1.49 5.07
#